data_fbf1781b5e46dee4726c97f54ae32fd9
#
_entry.id   fbf1781b5e46dee4726c97f54ae32fd9
#
_cell.length_a   1.000
_cell.length_b   1.000
_cell.length_c   1.000
_cell.angle_alpha   90.00
_cell.angle_beta   90.00
_cell.angle_gamma   90.00
#
_symmetry.space_group_name_H-M   'P 1'
#
loop_
_entity.id
_entity.type
_entity.pdbx_description
1 polymer ?
#
loop_
_entity_poly.entity_id
_entity_poly.type
_entity_poly.pdbx_seq_one_letter_code
_entity_poly.pdbx_strand_id
1 'polypeptide(L)'
;SNMQRAYPAMAVEIQHELGMQRGFGFDINVACSSATFGIQTAADYIRSGNARSVLVVNPEITSGHLNWRDRDSHFIFGDVATAILVEAKELAPAQHWEILGTRLKTQFSNNIRNNFGFLNRAHGQGAVDQSGPRNDKLFVQEGRKVFKEVVPMVGQMILEHAESLGLSGSDLRRLWLHQANTGMNRLIAQKVLGHEACEDESPTVLDTYANT
;
A
#
# COMPACT_ATOMS: atom_id res chain seq x y z
N SER A 1 3.35 -5.01 -4.43
CA SER A 1 4.61 -4.38 -4.05
C SER A 1 5.85 -5.15 -4.45
N ASN A 2 5.78 -6.43 -4.70
CA ASN A 2 6.92 -7.20 -5.20
C ASN A 2 6.75 -7.54 -6.67
N MET A 3 7.73 -7.15 -7.47
CA MET A 3 7.78 -7.63 -8.84
C MET A 3 8.07 -9.14 -8.84
N GLN A 4 7.19 -9.92 -9.40
CA GLN A 4 7.35 -11.37 -9.54
C GLN A 4 8.57 -11.71 -10.41
N ARG A 5 8.79 -10.90 -11.45
CA ARG A 5 9.92 -11.00 -12.38
C ARG A 5 10.20 -9.64 -13.04
N ALA A 6 11.38 -9.50 -13.61
CA ALA A 6 11.78 -8.25 -14.26
C ALA A 6 10.99 -7.99 -15.58
N TYR A 7 10.66 -9.03 -16.31
CA TYR A 7 9.97 -8.98 -17.60
C TYR A 7 9.01 -10.18 -17.77
N PRO A 8 7.83 -9.97 -18.36
CA PRO A 8 7.16 -8.69 -18.62
C PRO A 8 6.68 -8.00 -17.33
N ALA A 9 6.24 -6.73 -17.44
CA ALA A 9 5.53 -6.08 -16.35
C ALA A 9 4.22 -6.81 -16.04
N MET A 10 3.85 -6.93 -14.77
CA MET A 10 2.61 -7.61 -14.36
C MET A 10 1.37 -6.94 -14.95
N ALA A 11 1.37 -5.61 -15.06
CA ALA A 11 0.27 -4.88 -15.68
C ALA A 11 0.06 -5.28 -17.16
N VAL A 12 1.12 -5.59 -17.89
CA VAL A 12 1.03 -6.05 -19.29
C VAL A 12 0.48 -7.47 -19.38
N GLU A 13 0.84 -8.35 -18.44
CA GLU A 13 0.26 -9.69 -18.35
C GLU A 13 -1.23 -9.64 -18.04
N ILE A 14 -1.63 -8.81 -17.06
CA ILE A 14 -3.03 -8.60 -16.69
C ILE A 14 -3.82 -8.05 -17.88
N GLN A 15 -3.25 -7.07 -18.60
CA GLN A 15 -3.85 -6.52 -19.81
C GLN A 15 -4.12 -7.62 -20.85
N HIS A 16 -3.16 -8.52 -21.06
CA HIS A 16 -3.29 -9.65 -21.98
C HIS A 16 -4.39 -10.61 -21.54
N GLU A 17 -4.38 -11.03 -20.27
CA GLU A 17 -5.37 -11.96 -19.72
C GLU A 17 -6.80 -11.41 -19.76
N LEU A 18 -6.95 -10.10 -19.59
CA LEU A 18 -8.24 -9.43 -19.73
C LEU A 18 -8.67 -9.18 -21.19
N GLY A 19 -7.84 -9.56 -22.16
CA GLY A 19 -8.12 -9.36 -23.58
C GLY A 19 -8.16 -7.88 -24.00
N MET A 20 -7.54 -6.98 -23.26
CA MET A 20 -7.56 -5.54 -23.52
C MET A 20 -6.68 -5.19 -24.70
N GLN A 21 -7.30 -4.84 -25.84
CA GLN A 21 -6.60 -4.52 -27.08
C GLN A 21 -6.15 -3.07 -27.19
N ARG A 22 -6.62 -2.20 -26.29
CA ARG A 22 -6.31 -0.77 -26.29
C ARG A 22 -5.82 -0.35 -24.92
N GLY A 23 -5.01 0.69 -24.87
CA GLY A 23 -4.46 1.22 -23.66
C GLY A 23 -3.01 0.76 -23.43
N PHE A 24 -2.51 1.05 -22.26
CA PHE A 24 -1.16 0.73 -21.82
C PHE A 24 -1.17 0.31 -20.34
N GLY A 25 -0.15 -0.42 -19.94
CA GLY A 25 0.03 -0.85 -18.57
C GLY A 25 1.49 -0.70 -18.13
N PHE A 26 1.70 -0.45 -16.85
CA PHE A 26 3.01 -0.40 -16.22
C PHE A 26 2.89 -0.71 -14.73
N ASP A 27 3.98 -1.17 -14.15
CA ASP A 27 4.05 -1.47 -12.72
C ASP A 27 4.59 -0.26 -11.94
N ILE A 28 4.04 -0.03 -10.75
CA ILE A 28 4.59 0.90 -9.77
C ILE A 28 4.92 0.15 -8.48
N ASN A 29 5.95 0.59 -7.78
CA ASN A 29 6.33 0.01 -6.51
C ASN A 29 6.56 1.08 -5.45
N VAL A 30 5.62 1.19 -4.53
CA VAL A 30 5.72 2.02 -3.33
C VAL A 30 5.31 1.20 -2.10
N ALA A 31 5.59 -0.09 -2.15
CA ALA A 31 5.25 -1.06 -1.11
C ALA A 31 3.76 -0.94 -0.68
N CYS A 32 3.47 -0.93 0.61
CA CYS A 32 2.10 -0.90 1.16
C CYS A 32 1.27 0.32 0.73
N SER A 33 1.89 1.38 0.21
CA SER A 33 1.21 2.58 -0.27
C SER A 33 0.87 2.54 -1.76
N SER A 34 1.19 1.47 -2.47
CA SER A 34 1.05 1.39 -3.93
C SER A 34 -0.39 1.63 -4.40
N ALA A 35 -1.40 1.16 -3.65
CA ALA A 35 -2.81 1.44 -3.98
C ALA A 35 -3.12 2.94 -3.97
N THR A 36 -2.68 3.68 -2.95
CA THR A 36 -2.91 5.12 -2.84
C THR A 36 -2.19 5.90 -3.94
N PHE A 37 -0.94 5.53 -4.23
CA PHE A 37 -0.19 6.11 -5.36
C PHE A 37 -0.84 5.75 -6.70
N GLY A 38 -1.34 4.53 -6.83
CA GLY A 38 -2.08 4.08 -8.02
C GLY A 38 -3.36 4.89 -8.24
N ILE A 39 -4.13 5.16 -7.20
CA ILE A 39 -5.35 5.98 -7.27
C ILE A 39 -5.01 7.40 -7.72
N GLN A 40 -3.99 8.04 -7.16
CA GLN A 40 -3.57 9.38 -7.62
C GLN A 40 -3.11 9.35 -9.07
N THR A 41 -2.26 8.40 -9.43
CA THR A 41 -1.78 8.24 -10.82
C THR A 41 -2.96 8.08 -11.78
N ALA A 42 -3.93 7.24 -11.44
CA ALA A 42 -5.14 7.03 -12.23
C ALA A 42 -5.96 8.32 -12.38
N ALA A 43 -6.18 9.05 -11.29
CA ALA A 43 -6.90 10.32 -11.30
C ALA A 43 -6.18 11.36 -12.16
N ASP A 44 -4.86 11.41 -12.14
CA ASP A 44 -4.08 12.36 -12.93
C ASP A 44 -4.11 12.01 -14.44
N TYR A 45 -4.06 10.73 -14.81
CA TYR A 45 -4.27 10.31 -16.21
C TYR A 45 -5.67 10.66 -16.73
N ILE A 46 -6.68 10.51 -15.89
CA ILE A 46 -8.07 10.85 -16.26
C ILE A 46 -8.24 12.36 -16.39
N ARG A 47 -7.75 13.14 -15.43
CA ARG A 47 -7.82 14.61 -15.46
C ARG A 47 -7.07 15.21 -16.64
N SER A 48 -5.95 14.60 -17.05
CA SER A 48 -5.19 15.04 -18.22
C SER A 48 -5.79 14.60 -19.56
N GLY A 49 -6.84 13.78 -19.55
CA GLY A 49 -7.46 13.23 -20.75
C GLY A 49 -6.70 12.09 -21.42
N ASN A 50 -5.63 11.60 -20.81
CA ASN A 50 -4.82 10.50 -21.35
C ASN A 50 -5.47 9.12 -21.16
N ALA A 51 -6.41 9.01 -20.22
CA ALA A 51 -7.23 7.81 -20.01
C ALA A 51 -8.63 8.22 -19.59
N ARG A 52 -9.61 7.34 -19.81
CA ARG A 52 -10.99 7.51 -19.33
C ARG A 52 -11.31 6.54 -18.20
N SER A 53 -10.62 5.40 -18.18
CA SER A 53 -10.72 4.37 -17.15
C SER A 53 -9.34 3.81 -16.88
N VAL A 54 -9.01 3.61 -15.63
CA VAL A 54 -7.74 3.03 -15.17
C VAL A 54 -8.03 1.94 -14.15
N LEU A 55 -7.55 0.74 -14.41
CA LEU A 55 -7.62 -0.38 -13.47
C LEU A 55 -6.31 -0.42 -12.67
N VAL A 56 -6.41 -0.18 -11.37
CA VAL A 56 -5.30 -0.32 -10.42
C VAL A 56 -5.40 -1.71 -9.78
N VAL A 57 -4.43 -2.57 -10.03
CA VAL A 57 -4.40 -3.93 -9.48
C VAL A 57 -3.25 -4.06 -8.50
N ASN A 58 -3.52 -4.63 -7.34
CA ASN A 58 -2.54 -4.85 -6.27
C ASN A 58 -2.44 -6.35 -5.98
N PRO A 59 -1.65 -7.09 -6.77
CA PRO A 59 -1.40 -8.50 -6.52
C PRO A 59 -0.24 -8.63 -5.54
N GLU A 60 -0.54 -9.11 -4.33
CA GLU A 60 0.46 -9.24 -3.27
C GLU A 60 0.73 -10.71 -2.95
N ILE A 61 1.98 -11.12 -3.12
CA ILE A 61 2.51 -12.41 -2.69
C ILE A 61 3.67 -12.12 -1.73
N THR A 62 3.34 -11.64 -0.56
CA THR A 62 4.30 -11.21 0.45
C THR A 62 4.85 -12.36 1.29
N SER A 63 4.14 -13.49 1.34
CA SER A 63 4.60 -14.72 1.98
C SER A 63 5.96 -15.21 1.47
N GLY A 64 6.26 -14.93 0.20
CA GLY A 64 7.49 -15.38 -0.47
C GLY A 64 8.78 -14.72 0.04
N HIS A 65 8.70 -13.62 0.78
CA HIS A 65 9.87 -12.92 1.32
C HIS A 65 9.82 -12.69 2.84
N LEU A 66 8.85 -13.28 3.52
CA LEU A 66 8.81 -13.31 4.98
C LEU A 66 9.94 -14.16 5.55
N ASN A 67 10.49 -13.71 6.66
CA ASN A 67 11.35 -14.54 7.48
C ASN A 67 10.50 -15.40 8.44
N TRP A 68 10.12 -16.58 8.04
CA TRP A 68 9.28 -17.50 8.81
C TRP A 68 9.89 -17.94 10.17
N ARG A 69 11.16 -17.63 10.39
CA ARG A 69 11.87 -17.90 11.66
C ARG A 69 11.96 -16.68 12.56
N ASP A 70 11.55 -15.50 12.07
CA ASP A 70 11.53 -14.28 12.87
C ASP A 70 10.20 -14.20 13.65
N ARG A 71 10.30 -14.27 14.97
CA ARG A 71 9.14 -14.25 15.87
C ARG A 71 8.40 -12.91 15.86
N ASP A 72 9.06 -11.82 15.43
CA ASP A 72 8.50 -10.49 15.46
C ASP A 72 7.80 -10.11 14.16
N SER A 73 8.05 -10.84 13.06
CA SER A 73 7.53 -10.45 11.75
C SER A 73 6.98 -11.57 10.88
N HIS A 74 7.14 -12.87 11.25
CA HIS A 74 6.72 -14.00 10.41
C HIS A 74 5.20 -14.05 10.10
N PHE A 75 4.40 -13.38 10.91
CA PHE A 75 2.93 -13.37 10.83
C PHE A 75 2.35 -12.08 10.24
N ILE A 76 3.19 -11.11 9.86
CA ILE A 76 2.73 -9.74 9.59
C ILE A 76 2.08 -9.57 8.22
N PHE A 77 2.37 -10.46 7.26
CA PHE A 77 1.86 -10.39 5.91
C PHE A 77 1.15 -11.67 5.49
N GLY A 78 0.16 -11.51 4.63
CA GLY A 78 -0.49 -12.56 3.87
C GLY A 78 -0.52 -12.23 2.38
N ASP A 79 -1.07 -13.14 1.59
CA ASP A 79 -1.18 -13.02 0.16
C ASP A 79 -2.61 -12.64 -0.22
N VAL A 80 -2.76 -11.62 -1.05
CA VAL A 80 -4.07 -11.12 -1.49
C VAL A 80 -3.94 -10.40 -2.84
N ALA A 81 -4.99 -10.41 -3.63
CA ALA A 81 -5.10 -9.55 -4.80
C ALA A 81 -6.34 -8.67 -4.69
N THR A 82 -6.17 -7.38 -4.95
CA THR A 82 -7.26 -6.40 -4.98
C THR A 82 -7.20 -5.59 -6.26
N ALA A 83 -8.37 -5.05 -6.66
CA ALA A 83 -8.46 -4.19 -7.83
C ALA A 83 -9.37 -3.00 -7.55
N ILE A 84 -9.01 -1.84 -8.09
CA ILE A 84 -9.75 -0.59 -7.99
C ILE A 84 -9.91 -0.05 -9.41
N LEU A 85 -11.16 0.18 -9.82
CA LEU A 85 -11.46 0.86 -11.07
C LEU A 85 -11.67 2.34 -10.80
N VAL A 86 -10.87 3.18 -11.45
CA VAL A 86 -10.99 4.63 -11.42
C VAL A 86 -11.46 5.08 -12.80
N GLU A 87 -12.53 5.85 -12.86
CA GLU A 87 -13.15 6.26 -14.12
C GLU A 87 -13.45 7.76 -14.16
N ALA A 88 -13.50 8.29 -15.36
CA ALA A 88 -14.03 9.62 -15.58
C ALA A 88 -15.51 9.67 -15.14
N LYS A 89 -15.92 10.80 -14.57
CA LYS A 89 -17.23 10.95 -13.90
C LYS A 89 -18.41 10.57 -14.79
N GLU A 90 -18.32 10.84 -16.08
CA GLU A 90 -19.35 10.52 -17.06
C GLU A 90 -19.52 9.02 -17.36
N LEU A 91 -18.57 8.20 -16.93
CA LEU A 91 -18.60 6.73 -17.05
C LEU A 91 -19.00 6.05 -15.73
N ALA A 92 -18.98 6.81 -14.64
CA ALA A 92 -19.18 6.24 -13.30
C ALA A 92 -20.60 5.69 -13.16
N PRO A 93 -20.78 4.50 -12.53
CA PRO A 93 -22.10 3.95 -12.24
C PRO A 93 -22.84 4.83 -11.21
N ALA A 94 -24.14 4.58 -11.01
CA ALA A 94 -24.94 5.34 -10.06
C ALA A 94 -24.42 5.27 -8.62
N GLN A 95 -23.81 4.14 -8.25
CA GLN A 95 -23.10 3.97 -6.97
C GLN A 95 -21.60 4.04 -7.20
N HIS A 96 -20.97 5.10 -6.78
CA HIS A 96 -19.52 5.30 -6.87
C HIS A 96 -19.04 6.19 -5.73
N TRP A 97 -17.72 6.21 -5.55
CA TRP A 97 -17.02 7.13 -4.68
C TRP A 97 -16.33 8.20 -5.51
N GLU A 98 -16.56 9.46 -5.19
CA GLU A 98 -15.86 10.55 -5.84
C GLU A 98 -14.51 10.83 -5.16
N ILE A 99 -13.44 10.94 -5.96
CA ILE A 99 -12.12 11.32 -5.46
C ILE A 99 -12.07 12.83 -5.37
N LEU A 100 -12.26 13.39 -4.18
CA LEU A 100 -12.21 14.84 -3.95
C LEU A 100 -10.79 15.37 -4.02
N GLY A 101 -9.81 14.61 -3.56
CA GLY A 101 -8.40 14.95 -3.58
C GLY A 101 -7.52 13.79 -3.20
N THR A 102 -6.24 13.95 -3.48
CA THR A 102 -5.19 12.99 -3.12
C THR A 102 -3.98 13.72 -2.54
N ARG A 103 -3.32 13.12 -1.56
CA ARG A 103 -2.09 13.65 -0.99
C ARG A 103 -1.11 12.52 -0.71
N LEU A 104 0.06 12.61 -1.26
CA LEU A 104 1.14 11.63 -1.11
C LEU A 104 2.31 12.24 -0.35
N LYS A 105 2.98 11.42 0.44
CA LYS A 105 4.21 11.79 1.13
C LYS A 105 5.13 10.58 1.19
N THR A 106 6.42 10.79 0.95
CA THR A 106 7.45 9.79 1.14
C THR A 106 8.49 10.29 2.13
N GLN A 107 8.96 9.39 2.97
CA GLN A 107 10.03 9.69 3.92
C GLN A 107 10.93 8.46 4.01
N PHE A 108 12.23 8.66 3.84
CA PHE A 108 13.20 7.58 3.97
C PHE A 108 13.32 7.14 5.44
N SER A 109 13.32 5.83 5.66
CA SER A 109 13.65 5.21 6.94
C SER A 109 14.26 3.83 6.70
N ASN A 110 15.27 3.48 7.48
CA ASN A 110 15.84 2.13 7.49
C ASN A 110 15.15 1.17 8.47
N ASN A 111 14.14 1.65 9.19
CA ASN A 111 13.47 0.87 10.23
C ASN A 111 12.55 -0.22 9.67
N ILE A 112 12.25 -0.16 8.37
CA ILE A 112 11.49 -1.18 7.64
C ILE A 112 12.10 -1.35 6.25
N ARG A 113 12.56 -2.55 5.92
CA ARG A 113 13.27 -2.82 4.67
C ARG A 113 13.43 -4.30 4.36
N ASN A 114 13.84 -4.58 3.13
CA ASN A 114 14.64 -5.75 2.80
C ASN A 114 16.09 -5.29 2.65
N ASN A 115 17.06 -6.04 3.14
CA ASN A 115 18.47 -5.63 3.07
C ASN A 115 18.99 -5.64 1.64
N PHE A 116 18.63 -6.65 0.85
CA PHE A 116 18.99 -6.75 -0.54
C PHE A 116 17.76 -7.01 -1.41
N GLY A 117 17.81 -6.39 -2.57
CA GLY A 117 16.75 -6.55 -3.54
C GLY A 117 16.97 -7.78 -4.42
N PHE A 118 15.95 -8.01 -5.18
CA PHE A 118 15.80 -9.00 -6.19
C PHE A 118 16.85 -8.89 -7.33
N LEU A 119 17.40 -7.69 -7.60
CA LEU A 119 18.44 -7.51 -8.61
C LEU A 119 19.81 -8.06 -8.19
N ASN A 120 20.02 -8.33 -6.91
CA ASN A 120 21.26 -8.90 -6.40
C ASN A 120 21.36 -10.43 -6.56
N ARG A 121 20.44 -11.06 -7.28
CA ARG A 121 20.52 -12.50 -7.59
C ARG A 121 21.81 -12.88 -8.33
N ALA A 122 22.35 -11.98 -9.14
CA ALA A 122 23.60 -12.21 -9.85
C ALA A 122 24.82 -12.37 -8.92
N HIS A 123 24.77 -11.77 -7.73
CA HIS A 123 25.78 -11.93 -6.70
C HIS A 123 25.53 -13.16 -5.79
N GLY A 124 24.40 -13.83 -5.97
CA GLY A 124 23.83 -14.70 -4.96
C GLY A 124 24.37 -16.12 -4.88
N GLN A 125 25.22 -16.57 -5.80
CA GLN A 125 25.75 -17.93 -5.71
C GLN A 125 27.25 -18.00 -5.34
N GLY A 126 27.97 -16.91 -5.41
CA GLY A 126 29.40 -16.88 -5.07
C GLY A 126 29.78 -16.09 -3.82
N ALA A 127 28.91 -15.26 -3.32
CA ALA A 127 29.15 -14.37 -2.18
C ALA A 127 28.22 -14.69 -1.01
N VAL A 128 27.98 -15.94 -0.74
CA VAL A 128 27.40 -16.33 0.55
C VAL A 128 28.52 -16.17 1.57
N ASP A 129 28.55 -15.03 2.22
CA ASP A 129 29.21 -14.94 3.50
C ASP A 129 28.58 -15.99 4.41
N GLN A 130 29.29 -17.09 4.58
CA GLN A 130 28.81 -18.23 5.38
C GLN A 130 28.72 -17.89 6.88
N SER A 131 29.18 -16.70 7.28
CA SER A 131 29.18 -16.20 8.65
C SER A 131 27.92 -15.38 9.00
N GLY A 132 27.11 -14.98 8.01
CA GLY A 132 25.90 -14.19 8.22
C GLY A 132 24.60 -15.02 8.12
N PRO A 133 23.51 -14.58 8.73
CA PRO A 133 22.22 -15.23 8.55
C PRO A 133 21.80 -15.15 7.06
N ARG A 134 21.33 -16.25 6.49
CA ARG A 134 20.79 -16.37 5.13
C ARG A 134 19.54 -15.52 4.85
N ASN A 135 19.36 -14.46 5.63
CA ASN A 135 18.15 -13.64 5.71
C ASN A 135 18.29 -12.25 5.08
N ASP A 136 19.37 -12.03 4.33
CA ASP A 136 19.70 -10.73 3.74
C ASP A 136 18.64 -10.19 2.76
N LYS A 137 17.87 -11.07 2.14
CA LYS A 137 16.77 -10.72 1.20
C LYS A 137 15.40 -10.65 1.85
N LEU A 138 15.30 -11.07 3.10
CA LEU A 138 14.04 -11.16 3.81
C LEU A 138 13.66 -9.83 4.44
N PHE A 139 12.38 -9.72 4.74
CA PHE A 139 11.81 -8.56 5.41
C PHE A 139 12.36 -8.39 6.83
N VAL A 140 12.72 -7.17 7.17
CA VAL A 140 13.23 -6.76 8.49
C VAL A 140 12.53 -5.49 8.93
N GLN A 141 12.06 -5.44 10.16
CA GLN A 141 11.51 -4.21 10.75
C GLN A 141 11.92 -4.01 12.21
N GLU A 142 12.05 -2.74 12.58
CA GLU A 142 12.16 -2.28 13.95
C GLU A 142 10.81 -1.70 14.40
N GLY A 143 9.83 -2.57 14.65
CA GLY A 143 8.41 -2.22 14.79
C GLY A 143 8.12 -1.06 15.74
N ARG A 144 8.82 -0.97 16.89
CA ARG A 144 8.66 0.14 17.84
C ARG A 144 9.08 1.50 17.27
N LYS A 145 10.11 1.54 16.42
CA LYS A 145 10.56 2.77 15.76
C LYS A 145 9.59 3.16 14.66
N VAL A 146 9.19 2.20 13.83
CA VAL A 146 8.16 2.41 12.80
C VAL A 146 6.89 2.98 13.41
N PHE A 147 6.42 2.42 14.51
CA PHE A 147 5.24 2.90 15.23
C PHE A 147 5.36 4.37 15.64
N LYS A 148 6.49 4.75 16.24
CA LYS A 148 6.76 6.12 16.70
C LYS A 148 6.86 7.13 15.56
N GLU A 149 7.33 6.72 14.40
CA GLU A 149 7.46 7.58 13.22
C GLU A 149 6.12 7.72 12.48
N VAL A 150 5.43 6.61 12.25
CA VAL A 150 4.26 6.56 11.36
C VAL A 150 3.01 7.19 11.99
N VAL A 151 2.72 6.88 13.26
CA VAL A 151 1.48 7.34 13.91
C VAL A 151 1.31 8.85 13.88
N PRO A 152 2.29 9.67 14.36
CA PRO A 152 2.14 11.12 14.33
C PRO A 152 2.12 11.69 12.92
N MET A 153 2.95 11.13 12.01
CA MET A 153 3.08 11.61 10.64
C MET A 153 1.80 11.38 9.83
N VAL A 154 1.22 10.18 9.90
CA VAL A 154 0.01 9.84 9.14
C VAL A 154 -1.19 10.61 9.67
N GLY A 155 -1.38 10.66 10.99
CA GLY A 155 -2.48 11.43 11.59
C GLY A 155 -2.43 12.91 11.21
N GLN A 156 -1.23 13.51 11.24
CA GLN A 156 -1.05 14.91 10.82
C GLN A 156 -1.33 15.11 9.33
N MET A 157 -0.82 14.21 8.47
CA MET A 157 -1.03 14.29 7.03
C MET A 157 -2.52 14.21 6.65
N ILE A 158 -3.29 13.35 7.32
CA ILE A 158 -4.74 13.23 7.09
C ILE A 158 -5.45 14.52 7.46
N LEU A 159 -5.15 15.09 8.62
CA LEU A 159 -5.76 16.36 9.09
C LEU A 159 -5.45 17.51 8.14
N GLU A 160 -4.19 17.69 7.78
CA GLU A 160 -3.78 18.74 6.82
C GLU A 160 -4.42 18.56 5.45
N HIS A 161 -4.61 17.30 5.01
CA HIS A 161 -5.28 17.03 3.74
C HIS A 161 -6.77 17.35 3.81
N ALA A 162 -7.46 16.92 4.89
CA ALA A 162 -8.85 17.26 5.11
C ALA A 162 -9.05 18.77 5.13
N GLU A 163 -8.22 19.51 5.88
CA GLU A 163 -8.24 20.98 5.94
C GLU A 163 -8.07 21.63 4.57
N SER A 164 -7.16 21.11 3.74
CA SER A 164 -6.97 21.60 2.38
C SER A 164 -8.20 21.43 1.47
N LEU A 165 -9.10 20.54 1.84
CA LEU A 165 -10.39 20.29 1.18
C LEU A 165 -11.55 21.00 1.87
N GLY A 166 -11.29 21.83 2.89
CA GLY A 166 -12.32 22.53 3.67
C GLY A 166 -13.04 21.61 4.66
N LEU A 167 -12.46 20.47 5.03
CA LEU A 167 -13.00 19.50 5.95
C LEU A 167 -12.19 19.49 7.26
N SER A 168 -12.84 19.11 8.35
CA SER A 168 -12.22 18.83 9.64
C SER A 168 -12.19 17.33 9.92
N GLY A 169 -11.49 16.89 10.95
CA GLY A 169 -11.49 15.50 11.38
C GLY A 169 -12.90 14.97 11.72
N SER A 170 -13.78 15.82 12.25
CA SER A 170 -15.16 15.47 12.59
C SER A 170 -16.09 15.30 11.37
N ASP A 171 -15.68 15.78 10.20
CA ASP A 171 -16.42 15.58 8.94
C ASP A 171 -16.09 14.23 8.29
N LEU A 172 -15.04 13.57 8.77
CA LEU A 172 -14.61 12.28 8.24
C LEU A 172 -15.44 11.15 8.83
N ARG A 173 -16.28 10.56 8.01
CA ARG A 173 -17.17 9.48 8.45
C ARG A 173 -16.46 8.15 8.62
N ARG A 174 -15.42 7.87 7.81
CA ARG A 174 -14.68 6.60 7.84
C ARG A 174 -13.22 6.78 7.46
N LEU A 175 -12.36 6.04 8.16
CA LEU A 175 -10.93 5.96 7.92
C LEU A 175 -10.59 4.51 7.53
N TRP A 176 -10.29 4.28 6.26
CA TRP A 176 -9.79 3.00 5.78
C TRP A 176 -8.27 2.97 5.87
N LEU A 177 -7.76 2.60 7.03
CA LEU A 177 -6.34 2.57 7.31
C LEU A 177 -5.72 1.24 6.88
N HIS A 178 -4.42 1.26 6.56
CA HIS A 178 -3.66 0.06 6.27
C HIS A 178 -3.68 -0.92 7.45
N GLN A 179 -4.06 -2.17 7.21
CA GLN A 179 -4.36 -3.16 8.25
C GLN A 179 -3.10 -3.88 8.78
N ALA A 180 -1.99 -3.18 8.99
CA ALA A 180 -0.75 -3.77 9.49
C ALA A 180 -0.70 -3.89 11.02
N ASN A 181 -1.33 -2.99 11.76
CA ASN A 181 -1.29 -2.97 13.23
C ASN A 181 -2.49 -2.23 13.82
N THR A 182 -3.33 -2.95 14.58
CA THR A 182 -4.54 -2.41 15.20
C THR A 182 -4.26 -1.25 16.16
N GLY A 183 -3.21 -1.37 16.98
CA GLY A 183 -2.84 -0.32 17.93
C GLY A 183 -2.40 0.97 17.22
N MET A 184 -1.71 0.84 16.09
CA MET A 184 -1.33 1.97 15.26
C MET A 184 -2.57 2.64 14.65
N ASN A 185 -3.47 1.86 14.08
CA ASN A 185 -4.70 2.37 13.46
C ASN A 185 -5.58 3.09 14.48
N ARG A 186 -5.75 2.52 15.69
CA ARG A 186 -6.51 3.15 16.78
C ARG A 186 -5.95 4.53 17.13
N LEU A 187 -4.64 4.68 17.29
CA LEU A 187 -4.02 5.96 17.63
C LEU A 187 -4.08 6.99 16.49
N ILE A 188 -3.95 6.54 15.23
CA ILE A 188 -4.12 7.41 14.07
C ILE A 188 -5.56 7.91 14.01
N ALA A 189 -6.53 7.00 14.11
CA ALA A 189 -7.95 7.34 14.09
C ALA A 189 -8.32 8.30 15.23
N GLN A 190 -7.89 8.01 16.45
CA GLN A 190 -8.10 8.90 17.60
C GLN A 190 -7.53 10.30 17.39
N LYS A 191 -6.32 10.39 16.81
CA LYS A 191 -5.71 11.69 16.50
C LYS A 191 -6.50 12.47 15.45
N VAL A 192 -7.03 11.78 14.45
CA VAL A 192 -7.76 12.40 13.34
C VAL A 192 -9.17 12.82 13.77
N LEU A 193 -9.89 11.94 14.45
CA LEU A 193 -11.29 12.16 14.86
C LEU A 193 -11.42 13.01 16.14
N GLY A 194 -10.38 13.05 16.96
CA GLY A 194 -10.37 13.74 18.25
C GLY A 194 -11.01 12.93 19.39
N HIS A 195 -11.45 11.71 19.12
CA HIS A 195 -12.02 10.77 20.10
C HIS A 195 -11.61 9.32 19.76
N GLU A 196 -11.89 8.37 20.63
CA GLU A 196 -11.67 6.95 20.34
C GLU A 196 -12.65 6.48 19.26
N ALA A 197 -12.11 6.00 18.14
CA ALA A 197 -12.91 5.58 16.99
C ALA A 197 -13.72 4.33 17.31
N CYS A 198 -14.98 4.30 16.90
CA CYS A 198 -15.79 3.07 16.86
C CYS A 198 -15.49 2.26 15.59
N GLU A 199 -16.03 1.03 15.52
CA GLU A 199 -15.80 0.13 14.38
C GLU A 199 -16.31 0.71 13.06
N ASP A 200 -17.39 1.49 13.08
CA ASP A 200 -17.91 2.16 11.88
C ASP A 200 -17.00 3.28 11.35
N GLU A 201 -16.26 3.92 12.23
CA GLU A 201 -15.37 5.04 11.88
C GLU A 201 -13.98 4.58 11.43
N SER A 202 -13.48 3.50 12.03
CA SER A 202 -12.20 2.88 11.67
C SER A 202 -12.33 1.37 11.62
N PRO A 203 -12.96 0.83 10.55
CA PRO A 203 -13.28 -0.59 10.47
C PRO A 203 -12.04 -1.49 10.47
N THR A 204 -12.13 -2.57 11.21
CA THR A 204 -11.23 -3.71 11.11
C THR A 204 -11.77 -4.66 10.06
N VAL A 205 -11.20 -4.65 8.87
CA VAL A 205 -11.70 -5.43 7.73
C VAL A 205 -11.37 -6.91 7.86
N LEU A 206 -10.34 -7.21 8.64
CA LEU A 206 -9.79 -8.56 8.77
C LEU A 206 -9.85 -9.00 10.22
N ASP A 207 -10.48 -10.12 10.46
CA ASP A 207 -10.61 -10.71 11.81
C ASP A 207 -9.24 -11.12 12.38
N THR A 208 -8.26 -11.32 11.50
CA THR A 208 -6.91 -11.71 11.89
C THR A 208 -5.88 -10.86 11.14
N TYR A 209 -5.30 -9.89 11.82
CA TYR A 209 -4.18 -9.08 11.31
C TYR A 209 -2.95 -9.90 10.89
N ALA A 210 -2.91 -11.14 11.28
CA ALA A 210 -1.80 -12.05 11.06
C ALA A 210 -1.92 -12.91 9.80
N ASN A 211 -3.02 -12.84 9.07
CA ASN A 211 -3.30 -13.81 8.01
C ASN A 211 -3.68 -13.16 6.67
N THR A 212 -3.28 -11.91 6.48
CA THR A 212 -3.57 -11.20 5.23
C THR A 212 -2.36 -10.63 4.60
#